data_d46d53c8c9bb42ed71a0633d96a42f10
#
_entry.id   d46d53c8c9bb42ed71a0633d96a42f10
#
_cell.length_a   1.000
_cell.length_b   1.000
_cell.length_c   1.000
_cell.angle_alpha   90.00
_cell.angle_beta   90.00
_cell.angle_gamma   90.00
#
_symmetry.space_group_name_H-M   'P 1'
#
loop_
_entity.id
_entity.type
_entity.pdbx_description
1 polymer ?
#
loop_
_entity_poly.entity_id
_entity_poly.type
_entity_poly.pdbx_seq_one_letter_code
_entity_poly.pdbx_strand_id
1 'polypeptide(L)' 'MTDKHTGVQPMEDPQAQLERALIDEYVRLHGYDPVSVRLRPEAEVMALLEAASTYAAGRLAEFESRAQYVHDIQGKD' A
#
# COMPACT_ATOMS: atom_id res chain seq x y z
N MET A 1 3.35 28.08 15.09
CA MET A 1 3.34 27.58 14.79
C MET A 1 3.30 27.05 14.47
N THR A 2 3.12 27.00 14.39
CA THR A 2 2.92 26.41 13.95
C THR A 2 2.85 25.65 13.60
N ASP A 3 2.61 25.60 13.34
CA ASP A 3 2.38 24.84 12.86
C ASP A 3 2.43 24.29 12.33
N LYS A 4 2.48 24.42 12.23
CA LYS A 4 2.41 23.92 11.57
C LYS A 4 2.47 23.16 11.32
N HIS A 5 2.44 23.03 11.34
CA HIS A 5 2.40 22.14 10.99
C HIS A 5 1.87 21.67 10.80
N THR A 6 1.44 22.13 10.95
CA THR A 6 0.83 21.76 10.66
C THR A 6 0.22 21.30 10.13
N GLY A 7 -0.12 21.44 10.17
CA GLY A 7 -0.96 20.91 9.61
C GLY A 7 -0.92 20.13 8.71
N VAL A 8 -0.51 19.88 8.53
CA VAL A 8 -0.46 19.22 7.67
C VAL A 8 -0.39 18.03 7.81
N GLN A 9 -0.74 17.55 7.99
CA GLN A 9 -0.68 16.59 7.97
C GLN A 9 -0.52 15.90 7.53
N PRO A 10 -0.65 15.67 7.73
CA PRO A 10 0.04 14.74 7.16
C PRO A 10 -0.60 14.09 6.09
N MET A 11 -0.39 14.64 5.13
CA MET A 11 -0.81 14.13 4.03
C MET A 11 0.03 13.05 3.67
N GLU A 12 -0.43 11.87 3.67
CA GLU A 12 0.32 10.77 3.20
C GLU A 12 0.47 10.83 1.72
N ASP A 13 1.63 10.43 1.27
CA ASP A 13 1.91 10.20 -0.14
C ASP A 13 0.83 9.30 -0.70
N PRO A 14 0.23 9.63 -1.85
CA PRO A 14 -0.78 8.77 -2.45
C PRO A 14 -0.30 7.35 -2.70
N GLN A 15 0.98 7.17 -3.01
CA GLN A 15 1.52 5.84 -3.21
C GLN A 15 1.53 5.06 -1.90
N ALA A 16 1.83 5.72 -0.80
CA ALA A 16 1.81 5.05 0.50
C ALA A 16 0.39 4.64 0.87
N GLN A 17 -0.59 5.46 0.54
CA GLN A 17 -1.97 5.12 0.80
C GLN A 17 -2.40 3.92 -0.02
N LEU A 18 -2.00 3.87 -1.28
CA LEU A 18 -2.32 2.74 -2.13
C LEU A 18 -1.66 1.47 -1.62
N GLU A 19 -0.41 1.57 -1.20
CA GLU A 19 0.29 0.42 -0.67
C GLU A 19 -0.42 -0.14 0.55
N ARG A 20 -0.87 0.75 1.44
CA ARG A 20 -1.59 0.32 2.63
C ARG A 20 -2.91 -0.36 2.27
N ALA A 21 -3.61 0.17 1.27
CA ALA A 21 -4.85 -0.44 0.83
C ALA A 21 -4.62 -1.83 0.26
N LEU A 22 -3.52 -2.01 -0.46
CA LEU A 22 -3.19 -3.32 -1.02
C LEU A 22 -2.80 -4.31 0.06
N ILE A 23 -2.12 -3.84 1.09
CA ILE A 23 -1.78 -4.70 2.23
C ILE A 23 -3.05 -5.15 2.93
N ASP A 24 -3.99 -4.23 3.14
CA ASP A 24 -5.25 -4.57 3.76
C ASP A 24 -6.03 -5.56 2.91
N GLU A 25 -5.99 -5.39 1.61
CA GLU A 25 -6.66 -6.31 0.71
C GLU A 25 -6.08 -7.71 0.83
N TYR A 26 -4.77 -7.81 0.87
CA TYR A 26 -4.11 -9.11 1.03
C TYR A 26 -4.55 -9.78 2.33
N VAL A 27 -4.57 -9.01 3.40
CA VAL A 27 -4.96 -9.54 4.71
C VAL A 27 -6.38 -10.09 4.64
N ARG A 28 -7.30 -9.36 4.01
CA ARG A 28 -8.67 -9.81 3.89
C ARG A 28 -8.80 -11.05 3.03
N LEU A 29 -8.03 -11.10 1.95
CA LEU A 29 -8.06 -12.25 1.05
C LEU A 29 -7.62 -13.52 1.74
N HIS A 30 -6.82 -13.40 2.79
CA HIS A 30 -6.35 -14.55 3.53
C HIS A 30 -7.18 -14.83 4.78
N GLY A 31 -8.37 -14.21 4.86
CA GLY A 31 -9.30 -14.55 5.91
C GLY A 31 -9.10 -13.79 7.20
N TYR A 32 -8.32 -12.73 7.18
CA TYR A 32 -8.09 -11.93 8.38
C TYR A 32 -8.79 -10.59 8.25
N ASP A 33 -9.09 -10.00 9.41
CA ASP A 33 -9.58 -8.63 9.45
C ASP A 33 -8.40 -7.71 9.73
N PRO A 34 -8.15 -6.69 8.90
CA PRO A 34 -6.96 -5.85 9.08
C PRO A 34 -6.84 -5.21 10.45
N VAL A 35 -7.98 -4.97 11.12
CA VAL A 35 -7.94 -4.36 12.43
C VAL A 35 -7.63 -5.40 13.51
N SER A 36 -8.38 -6.50 13.52
CA SER A 36 -8.24 -7.47 14.60
C SER A 36 -7.04 -8.39 14.41
N VAL A 37 -6.46 -8.43 13.21
CA VAL A 37 -5.30 -9.27 12.97
C VAL A 37 -4.15 -8.90 13.90
N ARG A 38 -4.12 -7.65 14.34
CA ARG A 38 -3.04 -7.20 15.23
C ARG A 38 -3.10 -7.82 16.59
N LEU A 39 -4.20 -8.48 16.92
CA LEU A 39 -4.35 -9.18 18.20
C LEU A 39 -3.77 -10.58 18.16
N ARG A 40 -3.33 -11.03 17.02
CA ARG A 40 -2.77 -12.36 16.88
C ARG A 40 -1.31 -12.37 17.33
N PRO A 41 -0.72 -13.55 17.53
CA PRO A 41 0.67 -13.61 17.97
C PRO A 41 1.58 -12.82 17.05
N GLU A 42 2.56 -12.16 17.64
CA GLU A 42 3.41 -11.23 16.89
C GLU A 42 4.10 -11.90 15.72
N ALA A 43 4.60 -13.11 15.90
CA ALA A 43 5.30 -13.80 14.83
C ALA A 43 4.39 -14.04 13.64
N GLU A 44 3.13 -14.36 13.91
CA GLU A 44 2.15 -14.60 12.87
C GLU A 44 1.85 -13.29 12.14
N VAL A 45 1.69 -12.21 12.88
CA VAL A 45 1.40 -10.91 12.27
C VAL A 45 2.56 -10.46 11.41
N MET A 46 3.78 -10.63 11.88
CA MET A 46 4.95 -10.21 11.12
C MET A 46 5.08 -11.00 9.82
N ALA A 47 4.86 -12.29 9.88
CA ALA A 47 4.93 -13.12 8.67
C ALA A 47 3.87 -12.71 7.67
N LEU A 48 2.65 -12.43 8.15
CA LEU A 48 1.56 -12.03 7.29
C LEU A 48 1.83 -10.67 6.65
N LEU A 49 2.32 -9.72 7.44
CA LEU A 49 2.59 -8.40 6.92
C LEU A 49 3.75 -8.41 5.92
N GLU A 50 4.73 -9.26 6.15
CA GLU A 50 5.84 -9.38 5.23
C GLU A 50 5.35 -9.89 3.88
N ALA A 51 4.49 -10.91 3.90
CA ALA A 51 3.92 -11.44 2.67
C ALA A 51 3.02 -10.42 2.01
N ALA A 52 2.26 -9.67 2.81
CA ALA A 52 1.37 -8.64 2.28
C ALA A 52 2.16 -7.52 1.62
N SER A 53 3.30 -7.15 2.22
CA SER A 53 4.14 -6.10 1.63
C SER A 53 4.71 -6.53 0.30
N THR A 54 5.11 -7.79 0.18
CA THR A 54 5.60 -8.32 -1.07
C THR A 54 4.51 -8.28 -2.14
N TYR A 55 3.30 -8.67 -1.75
CA TYR A 55 2.16 -8.62 -2.65
C TYR A 55 1.90 -7.18 -3.12
N ALA A 56 1.90 -6.25 -2.17
CA ALA A 56 1.62 -4.85 -2.49
C ALA A 56 2.68 -4.29 -3.42
N ALA A 57 3.95 -4.62 -3.17
CA ALA A 57 5.02 -4.13 -4.02
C ALA A 57 4.87 -4.63 -5.44
N GLY A 58 4.47 -5.89 -5.60
CA GLY A 58 4.25 -6.45 -6.93
C GLY A 58 3.11 -5.76 -7.65
N ARG A 59 2.01 -5.47 -6.93
CA ARG A 59 0.88 -4.79 -7.53
C ARG A 59 1.22 -3.36 -7.91
N LEU A 60 1.99 -2.68 -7.07
CA LEU A 60 2.41 -1.33 -7.38
C LEU A 60 3.30 -1.29 -8.61
N ALA A 61 4.18 -2.26 -8.74
CA ALA A 61 5.04 -2.35 -9.91
C ALA A 61 4.21 -2.55 -11.17
N GLU A 62 3.15 -3.35 -11.08
CA GLU A 62 2.26 -3.55 -12.21
C GLU A 62 1.58 -2.26 -12.62
N PHE A 63 1.09 -1.50 -11.62
CA PHE A 63 0.43 -0.25 -11.90
C PHE A 63 1.38 0.74 -12.55
N GLU A 64 2.59 0.82 -12.06
CA GLU A 64 3.59 1.72 -12.62
C GLU A 64 3.95 1.34 -14.05
N SER A 65 4.12 0.05 -14.31
CA SER A 65 4.41 -0.42 -15.64
C SER A 65 3.30 -0.08 -16.62
N ARG A 66 2.07 -0.30 -16.16
CA ARG A 66 0.93 -0.05 -17.02
C ARG A 66 0.79 1.44 -17.33
N ALA A 67 0.98 2.28 -16.33
CA ALA A 67 0.88 3.71 -16.52
C ALA A 67 1.96 4.20 -17.47
N GLN A 68 3.16 3.66 -17.34
CA GLN A 68 4.27 4.04 -18.18
C GLN A 68 4.02 3.62 -19.63
N TYR A 69 3.48 2.41 -19.80
CA TYR A 69 3.17 1.89 -21.12
C TYR A 69 2.16 2.80 -21.83
N VAL A 70 1.11 3.19 -21.13
CA VAL A 70 0.10 4.06 -21.71
C VAL A 70 0.70 5.41 -22.07
N HIS A 71 1.54 5.93 -21.18
CA HIS A 71 2.18 7.21 -21.44
C HIS A 71 3.05 7.15 -22.69
N ASP A 72 3.81 6.08 -22.86
CA ASP A 72 4.68 5.91 -24.01
C ASP A 72 3.88 5.86 -25.30
N ILE A 73 2.76 5.16 -25.27
CA ILE A 73 1.93 5.05 -26.46
C ILE A 73 1.41 6.43 -26.87
N GLN A 74 0.92 7.19 -25.91
CA GLN A 74 0.37 8.50 -26.22
C GLN A 74 1.45 9.49 -26.57
N GLY A 75 2.61 9.33 -26.00
CA GLY A 75 3.70 10.26 -26.27
C GLY A 75 4.30 10.13 -27.63
N LYS A 76 3.97 9.07 -28.34
CA LYS A 76 4.54 8.88 -29.65
C LYS A 76 3.91 9.74 -30.71
N ASP A 77 2.81 10.30 -30.41
CA ASP A 77 2.21 11.23 -31.35
C ASP A 77 2.93 12.53 -31.37
#